data_d6322c918ec35d453a9027a45e44b144
#
_entry.id   d6322c918ec35d453a9027a45e44b144
#
_cell.length_a   1.000
_cell.length_b   1.000
_cell.length_c   1.000
_cell.angle_alpha   90.00
_cell.angle_beta   90.00
_cell.angle_gamma   90.00
#
_symmetry.space_group_name_H-M   'P 1'
#
loop_
_entity.id
_entity.type
_entity.pdbx_description
1 polymer ?
#
loop_
_entity_poly.entity_id
_entity_poly.type
_entity_poly.pdbx_seq_one_letter_code
_entity_poly.pdbx_strand_id
1 'polypeptide(L)'
;MRLHFSVLLLFSFLLPAAPVSANLDVHPMRVHVDAGRTTSIRVHAQSPRTQYVKATVKRVVAPATDAEHEVDLPPGDAAALVVTPSMFALAGGGSRLVRAIALAPVAEETAFRVYFEGVRGEDAATATDAAEAATATIGVSLVWGVLVNLLPAEGRIDMRLIDGRLHNTGTLRLGVRRIQHCAADACTTHDIERSLYPGAALALPFQPTAGSRLRVDYRLSRDGYREHQQILQP
;
A
#
# COMPACT_ATOMS: atom_id res chain seq x y z
N MET A 1 58.38 -40.62 -23.46
CA MET A 1 57.05 -40.57 -22.80
C MET A 1 56.83 -39.14 -22.32
N ARG A 2 56.13 -38.30 -23.14
CA ARG A 2 55.89 -36.85 -22.85
C ARG A 2 54.40 -36.70 -22.49
N LEU A 3 54.11 -36.41 -21.21
CA LEU A 3 52.79 -36.06 -20.71
C LEU A 3 52.49 -34.60 -21.11
N HIS A 4 51.51 -34.39 -21.96
CA HIS A 4 50.92 -33.07 -22.23
C HIS A 4 49.82 -32.79 -21.18
N PHE A 5 50.10 -31.82 -20.29
CA PHE A 5 49.15 -31.29 -19.31
C PHE A 5 48.35 -30.19 -20.00
N SER A 6 47.14 -30.50 -20.45
CA SER A 6 46.19 -29.51 -20.97
C SER A 6 45.50 -28.81 -19.82
N VAL A 7 45.93 -27.59 -19.52
CA VAL A 7 45.24 -26.69 -18.59
C VAL A 7 44.06 -26.09 -19.32
N LEU A 8 42.85 -26.57 -19.00
CA LEU A 8 41.59 -26.00 -19.46
C LEU A 8 41.29 -24.77 -18.62
N LEU A 9 41.55 -23.56 -19.16
CA LEU A 9 41.20 -22.28 -18.56
C LEU A 9 39.67 -22.11 -18.69
N LEU A 10 38.93 -22.36 -17.59
CA LEU A 10 37.53 -21.98 -17.46
C LEU A 10 37.44 -20.46 -17.27
N PHE A 11 37.26 -19.73 -18.36
CA PHE A 11 36.96 -18.31 -18.33
C PHE A 11 35.48 -18.15 -17.94
N SER A 12 35.20 -18.00 -16.63
CA SER A 12 33.88 -17.62 -16.11
C SER A 12 33.55 -16.23 -16.61
N PHE A 13 32.68 -16.12 -17.61
CA PHE A 13 32.07 -14.86 -18.03
C PHE A 13 31.17 -14.34 -16.89
N LEU A 14 31.70 -13.49 -16.02
CA LEU A 14 30.89 -12.63 -15.16
C LEU A 14 30.19 -11.62 -16.07
N LEU A 15 28.98 -11.94 -16.50
CA LEU A 15 28.10 -10.96 -17.12
C LEU A 15 27.78 -9.88 -16.07
N PRO A 16 28.11 -8.60 -16.31
CA PRO A 16 27.68 -7.53 -15.41
C PRO A 16 26.15 -7.47 -15.41
N ALA A 17 25.53 -7.77 -14.28
CA ALA A 17 24.11 -7.56 -14.10
C ALA A 17 23.87 -6.04 -14.18
N ALA A 18 23.24 -5.58 -15.28
CA ALA A 18 22.83 -4.20 -15.38
C ALA A 18 21.80 -3.91 -14.26
N PRO A 19 21.97 -2.84 -13.48
CA PRO A 19 21.01 -2.50 -12.44
C PRO A 19 19.65 -2.20 -13.09
N VAL A 20 18.62 -2.95 -12.71
CA VAL A 20 17.25 -2.63 -13.06
C VAL A 20 16.87 -1.39 -12.25
N SER A 21 16.89 -0.23 -12.88
CA SER A 21 16.49 1.02 -12.23
C SER A 21 14.97 1.19 -12.39
N ALA A 22 14.26 1.28 -11.27
CA ALA A 22 12.87 1.71 -11.27
C ALA A 22 12.80 3.14 -11.84
N ASN A 23 11.94 3.37 -12.85
CA ASN A 23 11.84 4.67 -13.49
C ASN A 23 11.22 5.76 -12.60
N LEU A 24 10.44 5.35 -11.61
CA LEU A 24 9.75 6.22 -10.65
C LEU A 24 10.02 5.76 -9.21
N ASP A 25 9.99 6.72 -8.30
CA ASP A 25 9.92 6.52 -6.86
C ASP A 25 8.75 7.33 -6.29
N VAL A 26 7.99 6.73 -5.37
CA VAL A 26 6.78 7.33 -4.83
C VAL A 26 6.79 7.25 -3.31
N HIS A 27 6.61 8.39 -2.65
CA HIS A 27 6.65 8.47 -1.19
C HIS A 27 5.65 9.51 -0.64
N PRO A 28 5.00 9.22 0.48
CA PRO A 28 4.98 7.95 1.21
C PRO A 28 4.04 6.92 0.56
N MET A 29 4.26 5.62 0.83
CA MET A 29 3.45 4.52 0.29
C MET A 29 2.12 4.32 1.00
N ARG A 30 1.91 5.02 2.11
CA ARG A 30 0.65 5.05 2.85
C ARG A 30 0.40 6.44 3.38
N VAL A 31 -0.79 6.97 3.12
CA VAL A 31 -1.26 8.26 3.62
C VAL A 31 -2.69 8.17 4.11
N HIS A 32 -3.11 9.17 4.88
CA HIS A 32 -4.52 9.39 5.18
C HIS A 32 -4.93 10.80 4.74
N VAL A 33 -6.22 10.95 4.47
CA VAL A 33 -6.85 12.23 4.13
C VAL A 33 -8.01 12.43 5.09
N ASP A 34 -7.95 13.48 5.88
CA ASP A 34 -9.09 13.89 6.70
C ASP A 34 -10.20 14.50 5.84
N ALA A 35 -11.44 14.41 6.30
CA ALA A 35 -12.57 15.02 5.63
C ALA A 35 -12.33 16.52 5.37
N GLY A 36 -12.50 16.95 4.12
CA GLY A 36 -12.30 18.34 3.70
C GLY A 36 -10.85 18.80 3.67
N ARG A 37 -9.87 17.89 3.84
CA ARG A 37 -8.44 18.20 3.76
C ARG A 37 -7.79 17.55 2.54
N THR A 38 -6.53 17.92 2.32
CA THR A 38 -5.68 17.34 1.28
C THR A 38 -4.41 16.77 1.90
N THR A 39 -3.91 15.70 1.31
CA THR A 39 -2.57 15.20 1.58
C THR A 39 -1.75 15.13 0.31
N SER A 40 -0.43 15.11 0.43
CA SER A 40 0.47 15.12 -0.72
C SER A 40 1.28 13.84 -0.81
N ILE A 41 1.40 13.33 -2.01
CA ILE A 41 2.23 12.19 -2.40
C ILE A 41 3.31 12.74 -3.33
N ARG A 42 4.57 12.46 -3.05
CA ARG A 42 5.69 12.86 -3.90
C ARG A 42 6.01 11.76 -4.89
N VAL A 43 6.07 12.13 -6.16
CA VAL A 43 6.53 11.26 -7.25
C VAL A 43 7.84 11.81 -7.76
N HIS A 44 8.86 10.99 -7.84
CA HIS A 44 10.20 11.36 -8.29
C HIS A 44 10.64 10.51 -9.48
N ALA A 45 11.23 11.13 -10.50
CA ALA A 45 11.79 10.42 -11.64
C ALA A 45 13.21 9.94 -11.33
N GLN A 46 13.45 8.64 -11.32
CA GLN A 46 14.78 8.04 -11.16
C GLN A 46 15.59 8.07 -12.49
N SER A 47 14.90 8.17 -13.61
CA SER A 47 15.51 8.22 -14.95
C SER A 47 16.05 9.62 -15.25
N PRO A 48 17.16 9.76 -16.01
CA PRO A 48 17.63 11.04 -16.52
C PRO A 48 16.75 11.60 -17.65
N ARG A 49 15.81 10.80 -18.18
CA ARG A 49 14.89 11.20 -19.25
C ARG A 49 13.57 11.67 -18.68
N THR A 50 12.86 12.53 -19.41
CA THR A 50 11.50 12.93 -19.08
C THR A 50 10.59 11.71 -18.98
N GLN A 51 9.80 11.64 -17.91
CA GLN A 51 8.81 10.60 -17.65
C GLN A 51 7.41 11.21 -17.67
N TYR A 52 6.49 10.59 -18.41
CA TYR A 52 5.08 10.91 -18.34
C TYR A 52 4.42 9.96 -17.33
N VAL A 53 3.65 10.50 -16.41
CA VAL A 53 3.06 9.74 -15.32
C VAL A 53 1.55 9.90 -15.35
N LYS A 54 0.85 8.77 -15.26
CA LYS A 54 -0.59 8.69 -15.05
C LYS A 54 -0.87 8.23 -13.63
N ALA A 55 -1.76 8.94 -12.94
CA ALA A 55 -2.28 8.55 -11.62
C ALA A 55 -3.72 8.06 -11.77
N THR A 56 -4.00 6.85 -11.26
CA THR A 56 -5.33 6.22 -11.28
C THR A 56 -5.74 5.89 -9.86
N VAL A 57 -7.01 6.12 -9.53
CA VAL A 57 -7.57 5.84 -8.19
C VAL A 57 -8.52 4.65 -8.29
N LYS A 58 -8.36 3.67 -7.40
CA LYS A 58 -9.29 2.55 -7.21
C LYS A 58 -9.76 2.49 -5.77
N ARG A 59 -11.00 2.09 -5.54
CA ARG A 59 -11.51 1.80 -4.21
C ARG A 59 -11.12 0.38 -3.82
N VAL A 60 -10.65 0.20 -2.58
CA VAL A 60 -10.39 -1.12 -2.02
C VAL A 60 -11.62 -1.57 -1.25
N VAL A 61 -12.18 -2.68 -1.66
CA VAL A 61 -13.36 -3.31 -1.03
C VAL A 61 -12.87 -4.44 -0.13
N ALA A 62 -13.48 -4.59 1.04
CA ALA A 62 -13.10 -5.53 2.09
C ALA A 62 -11.59 -5.50 2.43
N PRO A 63 -11.01 -4.30 2.69
CA PRO A 63 -9.57 -4.14 2.82
C PRO A 63 -8.99 -4.97 3.98
N ALA A 64 -7.82 -5.54 3.76
CA ALA A 64 -7.06 -6.40 4.68
C ALA A 64 -7.78 -7.71 5.07
N THR A 65 -8.72 -8.18 4.25
CA THR A 65 -9.36 -9.49 4.38
C THR A 65 -9.03 -10.38 3.18
N ASP A 66 -9.36 -11.66 3.25
CA ASP A 66 -9.17 -12.60 2.13
C ASP A 66 -10.10 -12.28 0.93
N ALA A 67 -11.12 -11.43 1.14
CA ALA A 67 -12.03 -10.94 0.11
C ALA A 67 -11.62 -9.57 -0.45
N GLU A 68 -10.41 -9.07 -0.11
CA GLU A 68 -9.91 -7.80 -0.63
C GLU A 68 -9.87 -7.79 -2.15
N HIS A 69 -10.51 -6.81 -2.75
CA HIS A 69 -10.42 -6.56 -4.18
C HIS A 69 -10.56 -5.07 -4.48
N GLU A 70 -10.19 -4.68 -5.70
CA GLU A 70 -10.23 -3.30 -6.14
C GLU A 70 -11.33 -3.09 -7.17
N VAL A 71 -12.01 -1.94 -7.07
CA VAL A 71 -13.01 -1.51 -8.03
C VAL A 71 -12.66 -0.15 -8.58
N ASP A 72 -12.92 0.06 -9.87
CA ASP A 72 -12.77 1.35 -10.50
C ASP A 72 -13.83 2.33 -9.96
N LEU A 73 -13.44 3.60 -9.84
CA LEU A 73 -14.40 4.64 -9.45
C LEU A 73 -15.17 5.09 -10.68
N PRO A 74 -16.50 5.08 -10.64
CA PRO A 74 -17.30 5.64 -11.70
C PRO A 74 -17.04 7.16 -11.81
N PRO A 75 -17.08 7.73 -13.04
CA PRO A 75 -16.96 9.16 -13.22
C PRO A 75 -18.06 9.90 -12.44
N GLY A 76 -17.66 10.93 -11.67
CA GLY A 76 -18.62 11.76 -10.93
C GLY A 76 -19.05 11.20 -9.58
N ASP A 77 -18.44 10.15 -9.04
CA ASP A 77 -18.69 9.67 -7.69
C ASP A 77 -18.25 10.73 -6.67
N ALA A 78 -19.23 11.42 -6.08
CA ALA A 78 -18.99 12.50 -5.13
C ALA A 78 -18.35 12.03 -3.81
N ALA A 79 -18.43 10.73 -3.50
CA ALA A 79 -17.78 10.13 -2.34
C ALA A 79 -16.33 9.74 -2.61
N ALA A 80 -15.86 9.97 -3.84
CA ALA A 80 -14.55 9.52 -4.27
C ALA A 80 -13.41 10.40 -3.78
N LEU A 81 -12.28 9.78 -3.63
CA LEU A 81 -10.99 10.43 -3.55
C LEU A 81 -10.56 10.86 -4.96
N VAL A 82 -10.07 12.10 -5.09
CA VAL A 82 -9.49 12.61 -6.33
C VAL A 82 -8.02 12.88 -6.12
N VAL A 83 -7.22 12.62 -7.16
CA VAL A 83 -5.79 12.99 -7.19
C VAL A 83 -5.54 14.03 -8.28
N THR A 84 -4.72 15.02 -7.96
CA THR A 84 -4.39 16.09 -8.92
C THR A 84 -2.92 16.51 -8.82
N PRO A 85 -2.22 16.61 -9.96
CA PRO A 85 -2.65 16.25 -11.30
C PRO A 85 -2.75 14.73 -11.49
N SER A 86 -3.70 14.27 -12.31
CA SER A 86 -3.86 12.84 -12.65
C SER A 86 -2.97 12.41 -13.83
N MET A 87 -2.44 13.38 -14.59
CA MET A 87 -1.47 13.15 -15.66
C MET A 87 -0.46 14.30 -15.67
N PHE A 88 0.83 13.99 -15.76
CA PHE A 88 1.88 14.99 -15.74
C PHE A 88 3.20 14.48 -16.29
N ALA A 89 4.06 15.40 -16.75
CA ALA A 89 5.44 15.11 -17.06
C ALA A 89 6.37 15.44 -15.90
N LEU A 90 7.40 14.61 -15.71
CA LEU A 90 8.52 14.82 -14.83
C LEU A 90 9.79 14.95 -15.65
N ALA A 91 10.54 16.01 -15.48
CA ALA A 91 11.89 16.10 -15.99
C ALA A 91 12.77 15.00 -15.35
N GLY A 92 13.83 14.60 -16.02
CA GLY A 92 14.77 13.63 -15.49
C GLY A 92 15.34 14.08 -14.14
N GLY A 93 15.30 13.19 -13.13
CA GLY A 93 15.68 13.51 -11.75
C GLY A 93 14.73 14.48 -11.02
N GLY A 94 13.66 14.93 -11.68
CA GLY A 94 12.68 15.85 -11.08
C GLY A 94 11.68 15.17 -10.17
N SER A 95 10.99 15.97 -9.35
CA SER A 95 9.90 15.47 -8.51
C SER A 95 8.67 16.35 -8.58
N ARG A 96 7.50 15.77 -8.31
CA ARG A 96 6.21 16.46 -8.26
C ARG A 96 5.38 16.00 -7.07
N LEU A 97 4.67 16.96 -6.47
CA LEU A 97 3.66 16.64 -5.47
C LEU A 97 2.32 16.45 -6.17
N VAL A 98 1.71 15.30 -5.92
CA VAL A 98 0.35 14.97 -6.30
C VAL A 98 -0.51 15.06 -5.07
N ARG A 99 -1.60 15.81 -5.13
CA ARG A 99 -2.52 16.00 -4.02
C ARG A 99 -3.64 14.97 -4.09
N ALA A 100 -3.88 14.29 -2.99
CA ALA A 100 -5.06 13.46 -2.77
C ALA A 100 -6.09 14.30 -2.00
N ILE A 101 -7.29 14.43 -2.53
CA ILE A 101 -8.33 15.34 -2.07
C ILE A 101 -9.60 14.53 -1.82
N ALA A 102 -10.17 14.63 -0.61
CA ALA A 102 -11.48 14.12 -0.30
C ALA A 102 -12.56 15.09 -0.80
N LEU A 103 -13.39 14.67 -1.75
CA LEU A 103 -14.47 15.49 -2.30
C LEU A 103 -15.73 15.51 -1.43
N ALA A 104 -15.98 14.44 -0.70
CA ALA A 104 -17.14 14.32 0.19
C ALA A 104 -16.73 13.63 1.51
N PRO A 105 -17.45 13.91 2.61
CA PRO A 105 -17.24 13.22 3.86
C PRO A 105 -17.66 11.73 3.73
N VAL A 106 -16.92 10.86 4.43
CA VAL A 106 -17.25 9.44 4.57
C VAL A 106 -17.77 9.16 5.97
N ALA A 107 -18.65 8.15 6.10
CA ALA A 107 -19.17 7.73 7.39
C ALA A 107 -18.17 6.92 8.21
N GLU A 108 -17.27 6.21 7.52
CA GLU A 108 -16.26 5.34 8.09
C GLU A 108 -14.96 5.38 7.28
N GLU A 109 -13.84 5.00 7.90
CA GLU A 109 -12.53 4.97 7.25
C GLU A 109 -12.55 4.01 6.06
N THR A 110 -12.36 4.58 4.88
CA THR A 110 -12.43 3.88 3.59
C THR A 110 -11.06 3.85 2.93
N ALA A 111 -10.68 2.71 2.37
CA ALA A 111 -9.41 2.51 1.71
C ALA A 111 -9.50 2.72 0.20
N PHE A 112 -8.48 3.40 -0.34
CA PHE A 112 -8.26 3.58 -1.78
C PHE A 112 -6.82 3.21 -2.12
N ARG A 113 -6.58 2.85 -3.36
CA ARG A 113 -5.24 2.69 -3.91
C ARG A 113 -5.03 3.65 -5.06
N VAL A 114 -3.98 4.45 -4.96
CA VAL A 114 -3.57 5.40 -6.01
C VAL A 114 -2.38 4.79 -6.71
N TYR A 115 -2.56 4.46 -7.98
CA TYR A 115 -1.52 3.91 -8.82
C TYR A 115 -0.81 5.02 -9.59
N PHE A 116 0.52 4.98 -9.59
CA PHE A 116 1.37 5.83 -10.43
C PHE A 116 2.08 4.95 -11.43
N GLU A 117 1.79 5.18 -12.70
CA GLU A 117 2.33 4.43 -13.82
C GLU A 117 3.06 5.36 -14.77
N GLY A 118 4.27 4.97 -15.18
CA GLY A 118 4.98 5.61 -16.26
C GLY A 118 4.32 5.24 -17.59
N VAL A 119 3.83 6.24 -18.33
CA VAL A 119 3.26 6.04 -19.67
C VAL A 119 4.24 6.49 -20.73
N ARG A 120 4.24 5.83 -21.89
CA ARG A 120 5.06 6.26 -23.04
C ARG A 120 4.44 7.51 -23.65
N GLY A 121 5.26 8.54 -23.91
CA GLY A 121 4.84 9.67 -24.73
C GLY A 121 4.67 9.22 -26.19
N GLU A 122 3.84 9.91 -26.94
CA GLU A 122 3.61 9.64 -28.37
C GLU A 122 4.89 9.67 -29.20
N ASP A 123 5.91 10.44 -28.77
CA ASP A 123 7.21 10.53 -29.43
C ASP A 123 8.05 9.23 -29.34
N ALA A 124 7.68 8.28 -28.46
CA ALA A 124 8.35 6.97 -28.39
C ALA A 124 7.87 5.99 -29.48
N ALA A 125 6.75 6.27 -30.11
CA ALA A 125 6.19 5.45 -31.20
C ALA A 125 6.91 5.68 -32.54
N THR A 126 7.56 6.84 -32.73
CA THR A 126 8.23 7.21 -33.99
C THR A 126 9.68 6.76 -34.08
N ALA A 127 10.27 6.26 -32.99
CA ALA A 127 11.66 5.80 -32.97
C ALA A 127 11.87 4.34 -33.43
N THR A 128 10.80 3.65 -33.85
CA THR A 128 10.87 2.23 -34.21
C THR A 128 11.02 1.94 -35.72
N ASP A 129 11.07 2.96 -36.57
CA ASP A 129 11.12 2.75 -38.04
C ASP A 129 12.53 2.83 -38.66
N ALA A 130 13.58 2.85 -37.87
CA ALA A 130 14.94 2.84 -38.40
C ALA A 130 15.88 2.00 -37.55
N ALA A 131 15.86 0.70 -37.75
CA ALA A 131 17.05 -0.18 -37.77
C ALA A 131 16.62 -1.65 -37.76
N GLU A 132 16.84 -2.34 -38.85
CA GLU A 132 16.94 -3.79 -38.94
C GLU A 132 18.08 -4.30 -38.03
N ALA A 133 17.78 -4.51 -36.76
CA ALA A 133 18.47 -5.46 -35.93
C ALA A 133 17.44 -5.95 -34.90
N ALA A 134 17.05 -7.21 -34.99
CA ALA A 134 16.14 -7.85 -34.05
C ALA A 134 16.78 -7.92 -32.65
N THR A 135 16.85 -6.80 -31.97
CA THR A 135 17.21 -6.72 -30.57
C THR A 135 15.92 -6.78 -29.76
N ALA A 136 15.63 -7.93 -29.16
CA ALA A 136 14.51 -8.06 -28.23
C ALA A 136 14.82 -7.22 -26.99
N THR A 137 14.17 -6.05 -26.87
CA THR A 137 14.27 -5.21 -25.67
C THR A 137 13.15 -5.61 -24.71
N ILE A 138 13.49 -6.25 -23.60
CA ILE A 138 12.54 -6.53 -22.53
C ILE A 138 12.40 -5.25 -21.70
N GLY A 139 11.25 -4.58 -21.82
CA GLY A 139 10.91 -3.43 -20.99
C GLY A 139 10.12 -3.87 -19.75
N VAL A 140 10.62 -3.55 -18.55
CA VAL A 140 9.89 -3.73 -17.30
C VAL A 140 9.29 -2.38 -16.91
N SER A 141 7.96 -2.32 -16.74
CA SER A 141 7.26 -1.15 -16.19
C SER A 141 6.86 -1.44 -14.76
N LEU A 142 7.23 -0.54 -13.84
CA LEU A 142 6.82 -0.61 -12.44
C LEU A 142 5.63 0.33 -12.22
N VAL A 143 4.60 -0.20 -11.56
CA VAL A 143 3.43 0.54 -11.13
C VAL A 143 3.46 0.64 -9.61
N TRP A 144 3.42 1.87 -9.10
CA TRP A 144 3.44 2.14 -7.66
C TRP A 144 2.03 2.32 -7.14
N GLY A 145 1.64 1.52 -6.13
CA GLY A 145 0.31 1.58 -5.52
C GLY A 145 0.37 2.16 -4.11
N VAL A 146 -0.01 3.43 -3.93
CA VAL A 146 -0.09 4.10 -2.63
C VAL A 146 -1.43 3.82 -1.97
N LEU A 147 -1.41 3.32 -0.74
CA LEU A 147 -2.62 3.14 0.07
C LEU A 147 -3.03 4.48 0.67
N VAL A 148 -4.25 4.93 0.36
CA VAL A 148 -4.84 6.17 0.85
C VAL A 148 -6.06 5.83 1.68
N ASN A 149 -6.02 6.15 2.97
CA ASN A 149 -7.17 6.01 3.86
C ASN A 149 -7.91 7.36 3.96
N LEU A 150 -9.17 7.38 3.57
CA LEU A 150 -10.04 8.53 3.75
C LEU A 150 -10.74 8.40 5.10
N LEU A 151 -10.52 9.40 5.96
CA LEU A 151 -11.01 9.38 7.34
C LEU A 151 -12.36 10.10 7.46
N PRO A 152 -13.29 9.57 8.30
CA PRO A 152 -14.49 10.30 8.65
C PRO A 152 -14.17 11.54 9.49
N ALA A 153 -15.01 12.56 9.42
CA ALA A 153 -14.87 13.78 10.22
C ALA A 153 -14.88 13.44 11.72
N GLU A 154 -15.85 12.64 12.12
CA GLU A 154 -15.97 12.11 13.48
C GLU A 154 -15.68 10.60 13.47
N GLY A 155 -14.53 10.23 14.05
CA GLY A 155 -14.13 8.84 14.12
C GLY A 155 -14.41 8.23 15.49
N ARG A 156 -15.07 7.07 15.51
CA ARG A 156 -15.35 6.31 16.72
C ARG A 156 -14.51 5.04 16.75
N ILE A 157 -13.85 4.81 17.88
CA ILE A 157 -13.15 3.56 18.17
C ILE A 157 -14.12 2.70 18.96
N ASP A 158 -14.43 1.52 18.44
CA ASP A 158 -15.21 0.51 19.14
C ASP A 158 -14.81 -0.87 18.61
N MET A 159 -14.54 -1.79 19.52
CA MET A 159 -14.22 -3.17 19.17
C MET A 159 -14.90 -4.11 20.15
N ARG A 160 -15.37 -5.24 19.64
CA ARG A 160 -16.08 -6.25 20.42
C ARG A 160 -15.58 -7.64 20.10
N LEU A 161 -15.66 -8.49 21.10
CA LEU A 161 -15.46 -9.92 20.93
C LEU A 161 -16.82 -10.56 20.68
N ILE A 162 -17.01 -11.14 19.49
CA ILE A 162 -18.23 -11.82 19.09
C ILE A 162 -17.84 -13.18 18.51
N ASP A 163 -18.40 -14.25 19.03
CA ASP A 163 -18.13 -15.63 18.60
C ASP A 163 -16.62 -15.96 18.53
N GLY A 164 -15.86 -15.50 19.52
CA GLY A 164 -14.42 -15.73 19.59
C GLY A 164 -13.58 -14.95 18.57
N ARG A 165 -14.17 -13.99 17.86
CA ARG A 165 -13.50 -13.13 16.88
C ARG A 165 -13.50 -11.68 17.36
N LEU A 166 -12.43 -10.95 17.07
CA LEU A 166 -12.36 -9.52 17.34
C LEU A 166 -13.02 -8.76 16.18
N HIS A 167 -14.12 -8.08 16.45
CA HIS A 167 -14.85 -7.25 15.50
C HIS A 167 -14.52 -5.77 15.70
N ASN A 168 -14.31 -5.05 14.61
CA ASN A 168 -14.28 -3.59 14.62
C ASN A 168 -15.71 -3.06 14.38
N THR A 169 -16.37 -2.62 15.44
CA THR A 169 -17.70 -2.02 15.41
C THR A 169 -17.66 -0.48 15.43
N GLY A 170 -16.43 0.08 15.38
CA GLY A 170 -16.18 1.49 15.22
C GLY A 170 -16.18 1.96 13.77
N THR A 171 -15.78 3.21 13.56
CA THR A 171 -15.70 3.84 12.23
C THR A 171 -14.27 4.13 11.78
N LEU A 172 -13.28 3.81 12.60
CA LEU A 172 -11.85 3.96 12.29
C LEU A 172 -11.20 2.59 12.09
N ARG A 173 -10.25 2.51 11.19
CA ARG A 173 -9.38 1.34 11.03
C ARG A 173 -8.47 1.17 12.25
N LEU A 174 -8.41 -0.03 12.77
CA LEU A 174 -7.52 -0.41 13.86
C LEU A 174 -6.34 -1.19 13.29
N GLY A 175 -5.13 -0.66 13.45
CA GLY A 175 -3.91 -1.41 13.16
C GLY A 175 -3.55 -2.27 14.36
N VAL A 176 -4.18 -3.44 14.51
CA VAL A 176 -3.97 -4.35 15.64
C VAL A 176 -2.54 -4.88 15.60
N ARG A 177 -1.78 -4.59 16.66
CA ARG A 177 -0.37 -4.97 16.77
C ARG A 177 -0.23 -6.29 17.49
N ARG A 178 -0.77 -6.37 18.68
CA ARG A 178 -0.73 -7.57 19.53
C ARG A 178 -1.94 -7.65 20.41
N ILE A 179 -2.23 -8.85 20.85
CA ILE A 179 -3.26 -9.14 21.84
C ILE A 179 -2.64 -9.95 22.97
N GLN A 180 -2.76 -9.44 24.18
CA GLN A 180 -2.41 -10.18 25.37
C GLN A 180 -3.68 -10.81 25.95
N HIS A 181 -3.67 -12.13 26.03
CA HIS A 181 -4.74 -12.94 26.63
C HIS A 181 -4.32 -13.33 28.05
N CYS A 182 -5.08 -12.88 29.05
CA CYS A 182 -4.84 -13.17 30.45
C CYS A 182 -5.99 -13.99 31.01
N ALA A 183 -5.71 -15.23 31.42
CA ALA A 183 -6.61 -16.14 32.14
C ALA A 183 -6.05 -16.44 33.49
N ALA A 184 -6.82 -16.18 34.58
CA ALA A 184 -6.33 -16.17 35.95
C ALA A 184 -5.06 -15.29 36.07
N ASP A 185 -3.96 -15.86 36.58
CA ASP A 185 -2.69 -15.14 36.82
C ASP A 185 -1.70 -15.29 35.66
N ALA A 186 -2.07 -15.98 34.55
CA ALA A 186 -1.21 -16.20 33.40
C ALA A 186 -1.63 -15.35 32.22
N CYS A 187 -0.66 -14.68 31.58
CA CYS A 187 -0.87 -13.89 30.39
C CYS A 187 0.01 -14.41 29.23
N THR A 188 -0.58 -14.62 28.07
CA THR A 188 0.11 -14.95 26.84
C THR A 188 -0.05 -13.81 25.83
N THR A 189 1.04 -13.42 25.17
CA THR A 189 1.04 -12.36 24.16
C THR A 189 1.12 -12.96 22.77
N HIS A 190 0.27 -12.47 21.86
CA HIS A 190 0.19 -12.88 20.47
C HIS A 190 0.44 -11.66 19.57
N ASP A 191 1.45 -11.74 18.72
CA ASP A 191 1.69 -10.74 17.69
C ASP A 191 0.70 -10.96 16.55
N ILE A 192 -0.02 -9.91 16.17
CA ILE A 192 -1.12 -9.96 15.20
C ILE A 192 -0.75 -9.24 13.91
N GLU A 193 -0.26 -8.01 13.98
CA GLU A 193 0.17 -7.15 12.87
C GLU A 193 -0.85 -7.10 11.70
N ARG A 194 -2.12 -6.91 12.02
CA ARG A 194 -3.23 -6.88 11.07
C ARG A 194 -4.01 -5.58 11.13
N SER A 195 -4.44 -5.11 9.96
CA SER A 195 -5.42 -4.01 9.87
C SER A 195 -6.83 -4.56 9.98
N LEU A 196 -7.64 -3.95 10.83
CA LEU A 196 -9.03 -4.30 11.03
C LEU A 196 -9.89 -3.07 10.70
N TYR A 197 -10.46 -3.06 9.50
CA TYR A 197 -11.31 -1.98 9.02
C TYR A 197 -12.70 -2.04 9.65
N PRO A 198 -13.49 -0.95 9.60
CA PRO A 198 -14.87 -0.95 10.08
C PRO A 198 -15.68 -2.12 9.50
N GLY A 199 -16.47 -2.77 10.34
CA GLY A 199 -17.28 -3.93 9.97
C GLY A 199 -16.53 -5.24 9.77
N ALA A 200 -15.18 -5.23 9.75
CA ALA A 200 -14.39 -6.45 9.60
C ALA A 200 -14.21 -7.20 10.92
N ALA A 201 -13.92 -8.51 10.82
CA ALA A 201 -13.65 -9.39 11.94
C ALA A 201 -12.32 -10.12 11.76
N LEU A 202 -11.56 -10.22 12.86
CA LEU A 202 -10.28 -10.89 12.92
C LEU A 202 -10.42 -12.19 13.73
N ALA A 203 -10.04 -13.33 13.16
CA ALA A 203 -9.90 -14.57 13.90
C ALA A 203 -8.72 -14.48 14.86
N LEU A 204 -8.92 -14.91 16.11
CA LEU A 204 -7.86 -14.94 17.10
C LEU A 204 -7.09 -16.26 17.02
N PRO A 205 -5.77 -16.27 17.29
CA PRO A 205 -4.95 -17.50 17.30
C PRO A 205 -5.17 -18.34 18.56
N PHE A 206 -6.16 -17.99 19.38
CA PHE A 206 -6.53 -18.67 20.63
C PHE A 206 -8.05 -18.57 20.82
N GLN A 207 -8.59 -19.38 21.72
CA GLN A 207 -9.99 -19.31 22.13
C GLN A 207 -10.11 -18.48 23.41
N PRO A 208 -10.80 -17.32 23.39
CA PRO A 208 -11.08 -16.56 24.61
C PRO A 208 -11.98 -17.38 25.55
N THR A 209 -11.61 -17.42 26.82
CA THR A 209 -12.37 -18.12 27.85
C THR A 209 -13.17 -17.13 28.70
N ALA A 210 -14.33 -17.55 29.21
CA ALA A 210 -15.15 -16.72 30.09
C ALA A 210 -14.31 -16.29 31.32
N GLY A 211 -14.38 -14.98 31.65
CA GLY A 211 -13.60 -14.38 32.76
C GLY A 211 -12.14 -14.06 32.40
N SER A 212 -11.66 -14.37 31.19
CA SER A 212 -10.35 -13.89 30.74
C SER A 212 -10.40 -12.40 30.39
N ARG A 213 -9.23 -11.77 30.27
CA ARG A 213 -9.07 -10.37 29.82
C ARG A 213 -8.20 -10.35 28.58
N LEU A 214 -8.65 -9.62 27.56
CA LEU A 214 -7.86 -9.36 26.37
C LEU A 214 -7.43 -7.91 26.37
N ARG A 215 -6.12 -7.65 26.38
CA ARG A 215 -5.57 -6.33 26.11
C ARG A 215 -5.17 -6.27 24.66
N VAL A 216 -5.82 -5.40 23.90
CA VAL A 216 -5.57 -5.18 22.48
C VAL A 216 -4.73 -3.93 22.34
N ASP A 217 -3.51 -4.06 21.79
CA ASP A 217 -2.64 -2.96 21.44
C ASP A 217 -2.82 -2.65 19.94
N TYR A 218 -3.15 -1.41 19.61
CA TYR A 218 -3.48 -1.00 18.24
C TYR A 218 -2.99 0.41 17.91
N ARG A 219 -2.95 0.75 16.62
CA ARG A 219 -2.58 2.08 16.09
C ARG A 219 -3.66 2.63 15.20
N LEU A 220 -3.80 3.97 15.20
CA LEU A 220 -4.75 4.71 14.37
C LEU A 220 -4.03 5.51 13.29
N SER A 221 -4.63 5.61 12.10
CA SER A 221 -4.10 6.44 11.00
C SER A 221 -4.13 7.92 11.34
N ARG A 222 -5.20 8.37 12.03
CA ARG A 222 -5.51 9.77 12.29
C ARG A 222 -4.51 10.48 13.20
N ASP A 223 -3.80 9.77 14.07
CA ASP A 223 -2.91 10.36 15.08
C ASP A 223 -1.42 10.09 14.84
N GLY A 224 -1.05 9.74 13.60
CA GLY A 224 0.32 9.43 13.23
C GLY A 224 0.77 8.05 13.71
N TYR A 225 -0.15 7.11 13.80
CA TYR A 225 0.10 5.70 14.19
C TYR A 225 0.62 5.53 15.62
N ARG A 226 0.18 6.38 16.54
CA ARG A 226 0.44 6.20 17.96
C ARG A 226 -0.20 4.93 18.48
N GLU A 227 0.41 4.35 19.51
CA GLU A 227 -0.09 3.14 20.17
C GLU A 227 -1.20 3.47 21.16
N HIS A 228 -2.25 2.69 21.10
CA HIS A 228 -3.42 2.71 21.98
C HIS A 228 -3.64 1.32 22.56
N GLN A 229 -4.37 1.27 23.66
CA GLN A 229 -4.74 0.02 24.32
C GLN A 229 -6.22 0.02 24.65
N GLN A 230 -6.85 -1.13 24.48
CA GLN A 230 -8.20 -1.37 24.97
C GLN A 230 -8.29 -2.74 25.63
N ILE A 231 -9.02 -2.82 26.75
CA ILE A 231 -9.27 -4.07 27.46
C ILE A 231 -10.67 -4.53 27.11
N LEU A 232 -10.77 -5.78 26.68
CA LEU A 232 -12.03 -6.46 26.39
C LEU A 232 -12.20 -7.63 27.37
N GLN A 233 -13.45 -7.90 27.73
CA GLN A 233 -13.84 -9.07 28.52
C GLN A 233 -14.78 -9.91 27.66
N PRO A 234 -14.48 -11.21 27.45
CA PRO A 234 -15.36 -12.16 26.75
C PRO A 234 -16.65 -12.41 27.47
#